data_b0e62f12c1795007cc9475fe8a3f6b88
#
_entry.id   b0e62f12c1795007cc9475fe8a3f6b88
#
_cell.length_a   1.000
_cell.length_b   1.000
_cell.length_c   1.000
_cell.angle_alpha   90.00
_cell.angle_beta   90.00
_cell.angle_gamma   90.00
#
_symmetry.space_group_name_H-M   'P 1'
#
loop_
_entity.id
_entity.type
_entity.pdbx_description
1 polymer ?
#
loop_
_entity_poly.entity_id
_entity_poly.type
_entity_poly.pdbx_seq_one_letter_code
_entity_poly.pdbx_strand_id
1 'polypeptide(L)'
;YYVSKYIYEKYPEKPEGELTLLRSKLVREESLARFSRELGLGPQIFLGAGEEHNGGRDRNSVLADIFEAFIGAISEDCGIDYVLKILDMTIYKHVEDVNYDDITDFKTKLQELIQADQRKTVTYSLLSTTGPANAPEFEVAVMMDDMTLGTGKGSSKKRAEQKAAKDALKKLAK
;
A
#
# COMPACT_ATOMS: atom_id res chain seq x y z
N TYR A 1 -8.30 14.80 -0.08
CA TYR A 1 -9.65 14.75 -0.61
C TYR A 1 -9.70 14.19 -2.04
N TYR A 2 -9.05 14.81 -3.03
CA TYR A 2 -9.17 14.45 -4.45
C TYR A 2 -8.69 13.02 -4.77
N VAL A 3 -7.63 12.56 -4.13
CA VAL A 3 -7.18 11.16 -4.28
C VAL A 3 -8.24 10.19 -3.74
N SER A 4 -8.84 10.50 -2.58
CA SER A 4 -9.92 9.67 -2.02
C SER A 4 -11.13 9.61 -2.96
N LYS A 5 -11.56 10.76 -3.48
CA LYS A 5 -12.66 10.85 -4.45
C LYS A 5 -12.39 10.01 -5.69
N TYR A 6 -11.19 10.18 -6.29
CA TYR A 6 -10.78 9.44 -7.48
C TYR A 6 -10.82 7.93 -7.30
N ILE A 7 -10.22 7.41 -6.21
CA ILE A 7 -10.20 5.95 -5.96
C ILE A 7 -11.59 5.40 -5.64
N TYR A 8 -12.44 6.16 -4.95
CA TYR A 8 -13.81 5.79 -4.68
C TYR A 8 -14.64 5.68 -5.96
N GLU A 9 -14.52 6.64 -6.86
CA GLU A 9 -15.21 6.63 -8.16
C GLU A 9 -14.69 5.53 -9.09
N LYS A 10 -13.38 5.25 -9.03
CA LYS A 10 -12.74 4.23 -9.87
C LYS A 10 -13.04 2.79 -9.41
N TYR A 11 -13.27 2.57 -8.13
CA TYR A 11 -13.46 1.26 -7.52
C TYR A 11 -14.69 1.21 -6.60
N PRO A 12 -15.91 1.44 -7.15
CA PRO A 12 -17.12 1.54 -6.34
C PRO A 12 -17.50 0.22 -5.64
N GLU A 13 -16.99 -0.91 -6.14
CA GLU A 13 -17.24 -2.25 -5.60
C GLU A 13 -16.32 -2.60 -4.41
N LYS A 14 -15.30 -1.77 -4.12
CA LYS A 14 -14.34 -2.09 -3.06
C LYS A 14 -14.81 -1.60 -1.69
N PRO A 15 -14.57 -2.39 -0.63
CA PRO A 15 -14.84 -1.98 0.74
C PRO A 15 -14.01 -0.74 1.12
N GLU A 16 -14.59 0.11 2.00
CA GLU A 16 -13.94 1.33 2.51
C GLU A 16 -12.52 1.08 3.05
N GLY A 17 -12.34 -0.01 3.80
CA GLY A 17 -11.03 -0.37 4.36
C GLY A 17 -9.96 -0.60 3.28
N GLU A 18 -10.31 -1.22 2.14
CA GLU A 18 -9.38 -1.39 1.02
C GLU A 18 -9.05 -0.05 0.34
N LEU A 19 -10.05 0.82 0.16
CA LEU A 19 -9.84 2.15 -0.41
C LEU A 19 -8.98 3.02 0.50
N THR A 20 -9.17 2.94 1.81
CA THR A 20 -8.35 3.64 2.81
C THR A 20 -6.89 3.17 2.76
N LEU A 21 -6.64 1.87 2.67
CA LEU A 21 -5.29 1.32 2.52
C LEU A 21 -4.65 1.71 1.18
N LEU A 22 -5.41 1.69 0.09
CA LEU A 22 -4.94 2.14 -1.22
C LEU A 22 -4.53 3.61 -1.18
N ARG A 23 -5.40 4.47 -0.63
CA ARG A 23 -5.08 5.89 -0.44
C ARG A 23 -3.80 6.06 0.38
N SER A 24 -3.69 5.38 1.52
CA SER A 24 -2.52 5.46 2.39
C SER A 24 -1.22 5.14 1.66
N LYS A 25 -1.21 4.14 0.77
CA LYS A 25 -0.03 3.81 -0.04
C LYS A 25 0.28 4.83 -1.12
N LEU A 26 -0.74 5.42 -1.73
CA LEU A 26 -0.56 6.42 -2.79
C LEU A 26 -0.01 7.75 -2.25
N VAL A 27 -0.40 8.15 -1.04
CA VAL A 27 -0.04 9.45 -0.45
C VAL A 27 0.90 9.33 0.76
N ARG A 28 1.60 8.22 0.93
CA ARG A 28 2.63 8.10 1.96
C ARG A 28 3.87 8.91 1.61
N GLU A 29 4.68 9.23 2.61
CA GLU A 29 5.90 10.03 2.50
C GLU A 29 6.78 9.63 1.31
N GLU A 30 7.10 8.33 1.16
CA GLU A 30 7.97 7.86 0.08
C GLU A 30 7.38 8.06 -1.31
N SER A 31 6.04 7.97 -1.43
CA SER A 31 5.35 8.21 -2.70
C SER A 31 5.35 9.68 -3.06
N LEU A 32 5.01 10.57 -2.12
CA LEU A 32 5.02 12.01 -2.32
C LEU A 32 6.43 12.53 -2.60
N ALA A 33 7.44 12.06 -1.86
CA ALA A 33 8.84 12.39 -2.11
C ALA A 33 9.30 11.99 -3.52
N ARG A 34 8.88 10.81 -4.01
CA ARG A 34 9.13 10.39 -5.39
C ARG A 34 8.51 11.36 -6.39
N PHE A 35 7.26 11.76 -6.20
CA PHE A 35 6.59 12.70 -7.09
C PHE A 35 7.25 14.10 -7.06
N SER A 36 7.72 14.55 -5.90
CA SER A 36 8.51 15.76 -5.79
C SER A 36 9.79 15.71 -6.63
N ARG A 37 10.48 14.56 -6.63
CA ARG A 37 11.66 14.36 -7.49
C ARG A 37 11.29 14.34 -8.96
N GLU A 38 10.22 13.63 -9.35
CA GLU A 38 9.72 13.58 -10.72
C GLU A 38 9.37 14.99 -11.27
N LEU A 39 8.81 15.84 -10.41
CA LEU A 39 8.47 17.23 -10.75
C LEU A 39 9.66 18.20 -10.63
N GLY A 40 10.80 17.76 -10.12
CA GLY A 40 11.98 18.61 -9.92
C GLY A 40 11.79 19.69 -8.85
N LEU A 41 10.99 19.42 -7.80
CA LEU A 41 10.69 20.40 -6.75
C LEU A 41 11.87 20.60 -5.79
N GLY A 42 12.67 19.56 -5.52
CA GLY A 42 13.81 19.64 -4.60
C GLY A 42 14.75 20.82 -4.87
N PRO A 43 15.25 21.02 -6.09
CA PRO A 43 16.11 22.16 -6.43
C PRO A 43 15.49 23.53 -6.21
N GLN A 44 14.17 23.64 -6.15
CA GLN A 44 13.44 24.90 -5.98
C GLN A 44 13.23 25.32 -4.52
N ILE A 45 13.59 24.45 -3.56
CA ILE A 45 13.37 24.71 -2.14
C ILE A 45 14.44 25.67 -1.60
N PHE A 46 14.02 26.66 -0.84
CA PHE A 46 14.92 27.48 -0.02
C PHE A 46 15.05 26.84 1.37
N LEU A 47 16.24 26.37 1.70
CA LEU A 47 16.56 25.77 2.99
C LEU A 47 17.50 26.66 3.80
N GLY A 48 17.41 26.57 5.12
CA GLY A 48 18.43 27.15 6.00
C GLY A 48 19.76 26.37 5.85
N ALA A 49 20.89 27.06 6.11
CA ALA A 49 22.22 26.48 5.91
C ALA A 49 22.44 25.15 6.66
N GLY A 50 21.90 24.99 7.85
CA GLY A 50 22.00 23.74 8.62
C GLY A 50 21.23 22.58 7.97
N GLU A 51 20.04 22.83 7.46
CA GLU A 51 19.24 21.80 6.78
C GLU A 51 19.84 21.41 5.43
N GLU A 52 20.35 22.39 4.67
CA GLU A 52 21.08 22.16 3.43
C GLU A 52 22.31 21.27 3.66
N HIS A 53 23.11 21.60 4.69
CA HIS A 53 24.34 20.85 5.02
C HIS A 53 24.03 19.40 5.44
N ASN A 54 22.87 19.17 6.05
CA ASN A 54 22.41 17.84 6.50
C ASN A 54 21.63 17.06 5.43
N GLY A 55 21.68 17.49 4.17
CA GLY A 55 21.02 16.79 3.04
C GLY A 55 19.50 16.92 3.06
N GLY A 56 18.96 17.97 3.68
CA GLY A 56 17.51 18.20 3.78
C GLY A 56 16.80 18.25 2.44
N ARG A 57 17.49 18.76 1.41
CA ARG A 57 16.95 18.88 0.04
C ARG A 57 16.52 17.54 -0.57
N ASP A 58 17.18 16.45 -0.20
CA ASP A 58 16.92 15.10 -0.71
C ASP A 58 16.16 14.20 0.30
N ARG A 59 15.85 14.74 1.49
CA ARG A 59 15.16 14.01 2.54
C ARG A 59 13.69 13.77 2.16
N ASN A 60 13.22 12.54 2.30
CA ASN A 60 11.85 12.17 1.91
C ASN A 60 10.78 13.00 2.62
N SER A 61 10.91 13.26 3.93
CA SER A 61 9.94 14.06 4.67
C SER A 61 9.83 15.49 4.11
N VAL A 62 10.98 16.15 3.86
CA VAL A 62 11.00 17.50 3.27
C VAL A 62 10.38 17.50 1.87
N LEU A 63 10.72 16.52 1.05
CA LEU A 63 10.17 16.40 -0.31
C LEU A 63 8.67 16.08 -0.31
N ALA A 64 8.18 15.29 0.64
CA ALA A 64 6.76 15.03 0.80
C ALA A 64 5.98 16.29 1.21
N ASP A 65 6.48 17.01 2.21
CA ASP A 65 5.88 18.27 2.67
C ASP A 65 5.83 19.31 1.53
N ILE A 66 6.90 19.41 0.72
CA ILE A 66 6.94 20.30 -0.45
C ILE A 66 5.92 19.88 -1.50
N PHE A 67 5.71 18.60 -1.75
CA PHE A 67 4.66 18.18 -2.68
C PHE A 67 3.27 18.64 -2.20
N GLU A 68 2.97 18.47 -0.92
CA GLU A 68 1.70 18.91 -0.34
C GLU A 68 1.54 20.44 -0.41
N ALA A 69 2.59 21.19 -0.04
CA ALA A 69 2.59 22.65 -0.13
C ALA A 69 2.42 23.13 -1.57
N PHE A 70 3.08 22.48 -2.54
CA PHE A 70 2.96 22.79 -3.97
C PHE A 70 1.53 22.58 -4.47
N ILE A 71 0.90 21.46 -4.12
CA ILE A 71 -0.50 21.19 -4.46
C ILE A 71 -1.43 22.24 -3.84
N GLY A 72 -1.16 22.64 -2.58
CA GLY A 72 -1.91 23.71 -1.90
C GLY A 72 -1.78 25.05 -2.64
N ALA A 73 -0.56 25.46 -2.98
CA ALA A 73 -0.30 26.69 -3.70
C ALA A 73 -0.98 26.73 -5.09
N ILE A 74 -0.90 25.64 -5.84
CA ILE A 74 -1.60 25.52 -7.15
C ILE A 74 -3.12 25.60 -6.97
N SER A 75 -3.65 25.00 -5.90
CA SER A 75 -5.09 25.07 -5.60
C SER A 75 -5.57 26.50 -5.39
N GLU A 76 -4.80 27.29 -4.63
CA GLU A 76 -5.13 28.68 -4.31
C GLU A 76 -4.95 29.62 -5.50
N ASP A 77 -3.85 29.45 -6.24
CA ASP A 77 -3.45 30.39 -7.31
C ASP A 77 -4.10 30.08 -8.66
N CYS A 78 -4.17 28.78 -9.02
CA CYS A 78 -4.57 28.33 -10.36
C CYS A 78 -5.93 27.60 -10.37
N GLY A 79 -6.41 27.21 -9.20
CA GLY A 79 -7.66 26.47 -9.04
C GLY A 79 -7.53 24.97 -9.24
N ILE A 80 -8.64 24.29 -9.01
CA ILE A 80 -8.71 22.84 -8.88
C ILE A 80 -8.37 22.09 -10.17
N ASP A 81 -8.70 22.63 -11.33
CA ASP A 81 -8.45 21.97 -12.62
C ASP A 81 -6.95 21.72 -12.85
N TYR A 82 -6.09 22.62 -12.38
CA TYR A 82 -4.65 22.45 -12.45
C TYR A 82 -4.15 21.42 -11.43
N VAL A 83 -4.73 21.39 -10.24
CA VAL A 83 -4.46 20.33 -9.23
C VAL A 83 -4.77 18.95 -9.82
N LEU A 84 -5.94 18.77 -10.43
CA LEU A 84 -6.33 17.49 -11.04
C LEU A 84 -5.37 17.05 -12.14
N LYS A 85 -4.89 17.96 -12.98
CA LYS A 85 -3.85 17.67 -13.99
C LYS A 85 -2.55 17.16 -13.35
N ILE A 86 -2.10 17.80 -12.26
CA ILE A 86 -0.87 17.39 -11.56
C ILE A 86 -1.08 16.01 -10.91
N LEU A 87 -2.24 15.76 -10.29
CA LEU A 87 -2.56 14.47 -9.70
C LEU A 87 -2.62 13.36 -10.75
N ASP A 88 -3.12 13.65 -11.96
CA ASP A 88 -3.14 12.70 -13.08
C ASP A 88 -1.71 12.35 -13.54
N MET A 89 -0.86 13.37 -13.67
CA MET A 89 0.54 13.18 -14.05
C MET A 89 1.40 12.47 -12.99
N THR A 90 0.96 12.45 -11.73
CA THR A 90 1.73 11.91 -10.60
C THR A 90 1.04 10.72 -9.94
N ILE A 91 0.00 10.95 -9.14
CA ILE A 91 -0.61 9.93 -8.29
C ILE A 91 -1.49 8.97 -9.08
N TYR A 92 -2.39 9.49 -9.94
CA TYR A 92 -3.43 8.68 -10.56
C TYR A 92 -2.89 7.63 -11.53
N LYS A 93 -1.82 7.94 -12.27
CA LYS A 93 -1.15 6.96 -13.15
C LYS A 93 -0.59 5.75 -12.40
N HIS A 94 -0.31 5.89 -11.10
CA HIS A 94 0.25 4.82 -10.27
C HIS A 94 -0.78 4.05 -9.46
N VAL A 95 -2.05 4.38 -9.58
CA VAL A 95 -3.12 3.67 -8.84
C VAL A 95 -3.16 2.19 -9.19
N GLU A 96 -2.92 1.84 -10.45
CA GLU A 96 -2.91 0.45 -10.92
C GLU A 96 -1.63 -0.30 -10.58
N ASP A 97 -0.53 0.42 -10.35
CA ASP A 97 0.75 -0.17 -9.96
C ASP A 97 0.73 -0.71 -8.51
N VAL A 98 -0.24 -0.27 -7.71
CA VAL A 98 -0.37 -0.71 -6.33
C VAL A 98 -0.90 -2.15 -6.32
N ASN A 99 -0.02 -3.08 -5.93
CA ASN A 99 -0.42 -4.48 -5.78
C ASN A 99 -1.43 -4.61 -4.63
N TYR A 100 -2.67 -4.92 -4.95
CA TYR A 100 -3.75 -5.10 -3.99
C TYR A 100 -3.50 -6.24 -3.00
N ASP A 101 -2.72 -7.25 -3.38
CA ASP A 101 -2.34 -8.34 -2.48
C ASP A 101 -1.45 -7.87 -1.33
N ASP A 102 -0.72 -6.75 -1.51
CA ASP A 102 0.08 -6.12 -0.46
C ASP A 102 -0.76 -5.18 0.43
N ILE A 103 -2.01 -4.89 0.06
CA ILE A 103 -2.89 -3.97 0.76
C ILE A 103 -3.94 -4.74 1.56
N THR A 104 -4.48 -5.80 0.99
CA THR A 104 -5.59 -6.55 1.58
C THR A 104 -5.08 -7.41 2.73
N ASP A 105 -5.66 -7.25 3.90
CA ASP A 105 -5.40 -8.14 5.04
C ASP A 105 -6.28 -9.38 4.95
N PHE A 106 -5.82 -10.34 4.12
CA PHE A 106 -6.51 -11.62 3.95
C PHE A 106 -6.56 -12.44 5.23
N LYS A 107 -5.57 -12.28 6.13
CA LYS A 107 -5.54 -12.98 7.42
C LYS A 107 -6.69 -12.55 8.30
N THR A 108 -6.90 -11.23 8.44
CA THR A 108 -8.02 -10.69 9.21
C THR A 108 -9.35 -11.10 8.57
N LYS A 109 -9.52 -10.97 7.26
CA LYS A 109 -10.76 -11.39 6.56
C LYS A 109 -11.06 -12.89 6.77
N LEU A 110 -10.06 -13.75 6.68
CA LEU A 110 -10.23 -15.19 6.91
C LEU A 110 -10.61 -15.47 8.36
N GLN A 111 -9.95 -14.79 9.31
CA GLN A 111 -10.25 -14.94 10.72
C GLN A 111 -11.69 -14.54 11.06
N GLU A 112 -12.13 -13.39 10.54
CA GLU A 112 -13.52 -12.89 10.71
C GLU A 112 -14.53 -13.89 10.13
N LEU A 113 -14.28 -14.40 8.92
CA LEU A 113 -15.16 -15.38 8.28
C LEU A 113 -15.30 -16.66 9.12
N ILE A 114 -14.18 -17.20 9.58
CA ILE A 114 -14.18 -18.46 10.37
C ILE A 114 -14.80 -18.24 11.75
N GLN A 115 -14.56 -17.11 12.41
CA GLN A 115 -15.15 -16.78 13.71
C GLN A 115 -16.66 -16.56 13.63
N ALA A 116 -17.15 -15.92 12.55
CA ALA A 116 -18.57 -15.68 12.36
C ALA A 116 -19.37 -16.98 12.20
N ASP A 117 -18.80 -17.96 11.50
CA ASP A 117 -19.50 -19.20 11.16
C ASP A 117 -19.33 -20.30 12.22
N GLN A 118 -18.14 -20.48 12.77
CA GLN A 118 -17.79 -21.67 13.57
C GLN A 118 -17.20 -21.38 14.95
N ARG A 119 -17.00 -20.13 15.35
CA ARG A 119 -16.28 -19.72 16.59
C ARG A 119 -14.89 -20.35 16.74
N LYS A 120 -14.28 -20.72 15.61
CA LYS A 120 -12.95 -21.33 15.54
C LYS A 120 -11.89 -20.30 15.21
N THR A 121 -10.65 -20.68 15.41
CA THR A 121 -9.48 -19.87 15.06
C THR A 121 -8.65 -20.59 14.01
N VAL A 122 -7.93 -19.81 13.20
CA VAL A 122 -6.97 -20.36 12.23
C VAL A 122 -5.55 -20.21 12.74
N THR A 123 -4.72 -21.17 12.44
CA THR A 123 -3.28 -21.14 12.73
C THR A 123 -2.47 -21.17 11.44
N TYR A 124 -1.25 -20.60 11.49
CA TYR A 124 -0.35 -20.54 10.34
C TYR A 124 0.88 -21.37 10.65
N SER A 125 1.20 -22.34 9.80
CA SER A 125 2.35 -23.23 9.96
C SER A 125 3.31 -23.04 8.79
N LEU A 126 4.61 -22.82 9.09
CA LEU A 126 5.66 -22.79 8.08
C LEU A 126 5.90 -24.23 7.58
N LEU A 127 5.69 -24.44 6.30
CA LEU A 127 5.92 -25.74 5.66
C LEU A 127 7.35 -25.91 5.19
N SER A 128 7.90 -24.89 4.54
CA SER A 128 9.25 -24.92 4.00
C SER A 128 9.86 -23.52 3.90
N THR A 129 11.20 -23.49 3.87
CA THR A 129 11.97 -22.30 3.49
C THR A 129 12.98 -22.77 2.44
N THR A 130 12.93 -22.18 1.25
CA THR A 130 13.76 -22.51 0.10
C THR A 130 14.44 -21.25 -0.43
N GLY A 131 15.39 -21.42 -1.37
CA GLY A 131 16.12 -20.31 -1.99
C GLY A 131 17.39 -19.91 -1.23
N PRO A 132 18.19 -19.00 -1.82
CA PRO A 132 19.44 -18.53 -1.24
C PRO A 132 19.18 -17.60 -0.04
N ALA A 133 20.18 -17.45 0.85
CA ALA A 133 20.06 -16.67 2.07
C ALA A 133 19.66 -15.20 1.86
N ASN A 134 20.02 -14.61 0.72
CA ASN A 134 19.67 -13.24 0.34
C ASN A 134 18.32 -13.11 -0.38
N ALA A 135 17.66 -14.22 -0.76
CA ALA A 135 16.36 -14.23 -1.40
C ALA A 135 15.57 -15.51 -1.00
N PRO A 136 15.25 -15.67 0.29
CA PRO A 136 14.51 -16.82 0.77
C PRO A 136 13.05 -16.78 0.28
N GLU A 137 12.51 -17.95 -0.03
CA GLU A 137 11.09 -18.17 -0.27
C GLU A 137 10.50 -19.02 0.86
N PHE A 138 9.45 -18.51 1.47
CA PHE A 138 8.72 -19.16 2.56
C PHE A 138 7.43 -19.76 2.01
N GLU A 139 7.14 -21.00 2.39
CA GLU A 139 5.85 -21.64 2.12
C GLU A 139 5.11 -21.86 3.44
N VAL A 140 3.87 -21.39 3.51
CA VAL A 140 3.04 -21.42 4.72
C VAL A 140 1.68 -22.05 4.40
N ALA A 141 1.19 -22.89 5.31
CA ALA A 141 -0.20 -23.35 5.32
C ALA A 141 -1.01 -22.58 6.37
N VAL A 142 -2.25 -22.26 6.04
CA VAL A 142 -3.27 -21.87 7.01
C VAL A 142 -4.15 -23.08 7.32
N MET A 143 -4.33 -23.34 8.60
CA MET A 143 -5.03 -24.52 9.11
C MET A 143 -6.15 -24.09 10.06
N MET A 144 -7.22 -24.88 10.05
CA MET A 144 -8.28 -24.85 11.05
C MET A 144 -8.38 -26.27 11.64
N ASP A 145 -8.14 -26.40 12.92
CA ASP A 145 -7.90 -27.68 13.56
C ASP A 145 -6.77 -28.44 12.81
N ASP A 146 -7.01 -29.65 12.33
CA ASP A 146 -6.05 -30.46 11.56
C ASP A 146 -6.24 -30.33 10.03
N MET A 147 -7.15 -29.47 9.58
CA MET A 147 -7.46 -29.29 8.16
C MET A 147 -6.71 -28.10 7.57
N THR A 148 -5.97 -28.33 6.48
CA THR A 148 -5.36 -27.26 5.69
C THR A 148 -6.42 -26.60 4.83
N LEU A 149 -6.69 -25.32 5.09
CA LEU A 149 -7.62 -24.49 4.31
C LEU A 149 -6.96 -23.90 3.06
N GLY A 150 -5.68 -23.54 3.14
CA GLY A 150 -4.97 -22.95 2.01
C GLY A 150 -3.47 -22.90 2.22
N THR A 151 -2.72 -22.65 1.14
CA THR A 151 -1.26 -22.52 1.16
C THR A 151 -0.81 -21.28 0.41
N GLY A 152 0.37 -20.76 0.75
CA GLY A 152 0.92 -19.59 0.09
C GLY A 152 2.43 -19.51 0.15
N LYS A 153 3.04 -18.99 -0.92
CA LYS A 153 4.50 -18.76 -1.01
C LYS A 153 4.81 -17.27 -1.08
N GLY A 154 5.88 -16.83 -0.43
CA GLY A 154 6.28 -15.45 -0.43
C GLY A 154 7.72 -15.21 0.00
N SER A 155 8.26 -14.04 -0.33
CA SER A 155 9.61 -13.61 0.03
C SER A 155 9.78 -13.25 1.53
N SER A 156 8.71 -13.35 2.31
CA SER A 156 8.71 -13.26 3.78
C SER A 156 7.59 -14.11 4.33
N LYS A 157 7.71 -14.54 5.60
CA LYS A 157 6.66 -15.29 6.31
C LYS A 157 5.31 -14.56 6.23
N LYS A 158 5.30 -13.25 6.51
CA LYS A 158 4.09 -12.41 6.44
C LYS A 158 3.43 -12.44 5.06
N ARG A 159 4.20 -12.35 3.98
CA ARG A 159 3.65 -12.44 2.61
C ARG A 159 3.14 -13.83 2.28
N ALA A 160 3.82 -14.88 2.72
CA ALA A 160 3.37 -16.25 2.54
C ALA A 160 2.05 -16.52 3.30
N GLU A 161 1.93 -16.04 4.54
CA GLU A 161 0.70 -16.13 5.34
C GLU A 161 -0.48 -15.41 4.69
N GLN A 162 -0.30 -14.21 4.17
CA GLN A 162 -1.34 -13.46 3.46
C GLN A 162 -1.82 -14.21 2.20
N LYS A 163 -0.89 -14.82 1.45
CA LYS A 163 -1.25 -15.62 0.28
C LYS A 163 -1.95 -16.92 0.66
N ALA A 164 -1.56 -17.56 1.77
CA ALA A 164 -2.25 -18.74 2.28
C ALA A 164 -3.69 -18.42 2.68
N ALA A 165 -3.90 -17.28 3.37
CA ALA A 165 -5.23 -16.79 3.71
C ALA A 165 -6.08 -16.47 2.46
N LYS A 166 -5.48 -15.84 1.45
CA LYS A 166 -6.13 -15.56 0.16
C LYS A 166 -6.58 -16.85 -0.55
N ASP A 167 -5.73 -17.87 -0.56
CA ASP A 167 -6.05 -19.19 -1.16
C ASP A 167 -7.20 -19.85 -0.40
N ALA A 168 -7.18 -19.82 0.94
CA ALA A 168 -8.25 -20.34 1.78
C ALA A 168 -9.59 -19.65 1.51
N LEU A 169 -9.61 -18.31 1.47
CA LEU A 169 -10.82 -17.54 1.15
C LEU A 169 -11.41 -17.90 -0.21
N LYS A 170 -10.57 -18.10 -1.23
CA LYS A 170 -11.03 -18.53 -2.56
C LYS A 170 -11.65 -19.93 -2.56
N LYS A 171 -11.15 -20.84 -1.71
CA LYS A 171 -11.68 -22.21 -1.59
C LYS A 171 -12.98 -22.25 -0.81
N LEU A 172 -13.11 -21.39 0.22
CA LEU A 172 -14.32 -21.27 1.04
C LEU A 172 -15.47 -20.53 0.35
N ALA A 173 -15.18 -19.70 -0.67
CA ALA A 173 -16.18 -18.98 -1.45
C ALA A 173 -16.82 -19.80 -2.58
N LYS A 174 -16.44 -21.05 -2.76
CA LYS A 174 -17.03 -22.01 -3.71
C LYS A 174 -18.06 -22.90 -3.01
#